data_830144fba5747a07b5c107c7f30437fc
#
_entry.id   830144fba5747a07b5c107c7f30437fc
#
_cell.length_a   1.000
_cell.length_b   1.000
_cell.length_c   1.000
_cell.angle_alpha   90.00
_cell.angle_beta   90.00
_cell.angle_gamma   90.00
#
_symmetry.space_group_name_H-M   'P 1'
#
loop_
_entity.id
_entity.type
_entity.pdbx_description
1 polymer ?
#
loop_
_entity_poly.entity_id
_entity_poly.type
_entity_poly.pdbx_seq_one_letter_code
_entity_poly.pdbx_strand_id
1 'polypeptide(L)'
;MERQTVSVRRSPTYEREAMLEAVTAHFDAFGGVGAFVRPGDRVLIKTNLLMARAPQAATTTHPSLVWAIASVAKAAGGLVTIADSPGGRYTKETLQKCYRVSGLEEAAQSAGVSLNFDLGAAKADFPEGKLCRSFHLIAPWHEADVVFSACKLKTHAMTAYTGAVKNCFGLIPGLEKPEMHFRFQELTAFSQMLIDLCRCAAPKLTF
;
A
#
# COMPACT_ATOMS: atom_id res chain seq x y z
N MET A 1 -22.84 -2.94 -16.07
CA MET A 1 -21.55 -2.85 -15.34
C MET A 1 -20.69 -1.82 -16.07
N GLU A 2 -20.27 -0.79 -15.36
CA GLU A 2 -19.28 0.15 -15.91
C GLU A 2 -17.98 -0.60 -16.20
N ARG A 3 -17.38 -0.30 -17.36
CA ARG A 3 -16.08 -0.87 -17.72
C ARG A 3 -15.01 -0.20 -16.87
N GLN A 4 -14.26 -1.02 -16.13
CA GLN A 4 -13.10 -0.53 -15.39
C GLN A 4 -11.88 -0.48 -16.31
N THR A 5 -11.17 0.63 -16.26
CA THR A 5 -9.93 0.79 -17.02
C THR A 5 -8.76 0.19 -16.23
N VAL A 6 -7.93 -0.61 -16.91
CA VAL A 6 -6.68 -1.16 -16.37
C VAL A 6 -5.55 -0.78 -17.31
N SER A 7 -4.50 -0.16 -16.78
CA SER A 7 -3.28 0.12 -17.53
C SER A 7 -2.26 -0.98 -17.31
N VAL A 8 -1.78 -1.60 -18.38
CA VAL A 8 -0.74 -2.64 -18.32
C VAL A 8 0.47 -2.19 -19.13
N ARG A 9 1.64 -2.21 -18.51
CA ARG A 9 2.92 -1.82 -19.12
C ARG A 9 3.96 -2.91 -18.89
N ARG A 10 4.76 -3.18 -19.90
CA ARG A 10 5.90 -4.05 -19.78
C ARG A 10 7.08 -3.24 -19.21
N SER A 11 7.65 -3.69 -18.12
CA SER A 11 8.91 -3.20 -17.59
C SER A 11 9.84 -4.38 -17.30
N PRO A 12 10.91 -4.58 -18.08
CA PRO A 12 11.79 -5.73 -17.93
C PRO A 12 12.78 -5.57 -16.77
N THR A 13 12.89 -4.39 -16.20
CA THR A 13 13.86 -4.03 -15.16
C THR A 13 13.22 -3.17 -14.08
N TYR A 14 13.89 -3.11 -12.93
CA TYR A 14 13.58 -2.18 -11.83
C TYR A 14 14.54 -0.97 -11.78
N GLU A 15 15.22 -0.68 -12.89
CA GLU A 15 16.01 0.55 -13.01
C GLU A 15 15.11 1.77 -12.81
N ARG A 16 15.64 2.82 -12.15
CA ARG A 16 14.83 3.97 -11.69
C ARG A 16 14.16 4.72 -12.83
N GLU A 17 14.89 4.96 -13.92
CA GLU A 17 14.37 5.64 -15.10
C GLU A 17 13.20 4.86 -15.72
N ALA A 18 13.36 3.56 -15.90
CA ALA A 18 12.32 2.70 -16.45
C ALA A 18 11.09 2.63 -15.54
N MET A 19 11.28 2.61 -14.22
CA MET A 19 10.18 2.65 -13.27
C MET A 19 9.46 3.99 -13.26
N LEU A 20 10.19 5.09 -13.32
CA LEU A 20 9.60 6.43 -13.39
C LEU A 20 8.78 6.61 -14.66
N GLU A 21 9.31 6.19 -15.81
CA GLU A 21 8.59 6.21 -17.10
C GLU A 21 7.29 5.36 -17.02
N ALA A 22 7.39 4.12 -16.52
CA ALA A 22 6.24 3.23 -16.40
C ALA A 22 5.16 3.79 -15.48
N VAL A 23 5.54 4.33 -14.32
CA VAL A 23 4.60 4.92 -13.35
C VAL A 23 3.97 6.19 -13.90
N THR A 24 4.74 7.06 -14.54
CA THR A 24 4.20 8.26 -15.21
C THR A 24 3.18 7.87 -16.27
N ALA A 25 3.50 6.90 -17.13
CA ALA A 25 2.59 6.41 -18.16
C ALA A 25 1.32 5.74 -17.58
N HIS A 26 1.40 5.15 -16.38
CA HIS A 26 0.21 4.67 -15.68
C HIS A 26 -0.67 5.83 -15.20
N PHE A 27 -0.10 6.87 -14.61
CA PHE A 27 -0.87 8.06 -14.24
C PHE A 27 -1.50 8.73 -15.47
N ASP A 28 -0.75 8.87 -16.57
CA ASP A 28 -1.25 9.48 -17.81
C ASP A 28 -2.43 8.73 -18.41
N ALA A 29 -2.44 7.40 -18.30
CA ALA A 29 -3.57 6.57 -18.74
C ALA A 29 -4.88 6.87 -17.99
N PHE A 30 -4.81 7.55 -16.86
CA PHE A 30 -5.94 7.94 -16.01
C PHE A 30 -6.08 9.48 -15.88
N GLY A 31 -5.53 10.26 -16.79
CA GLY A 31 -5.65 11.71 -16.82
C GLY A 31 -4.52 12.46 -16.12
N GLY A 32 -3.40 11.78 -15.86
CA GLY A 32 -2.22 12.34 -15.21
C GLY A 32 -2.33 12.33 -13.68
N VAL A 33 -1.20 12.56 -13.01
CA VAL A 33 -1.15 12.58 -11.53
C VAL A 33 -2.04 13.66 -10.92
N GLY A 34 -2.24 14.79 -11.63
CA GLY A 34 -3.12 15.89 -11.19
C GLY A 34 -4.61 15.51 -11.09
N ALA A 35 -5.03 14.38 -11.70
CA ALA A 35 -6.37 13.82 -11.50
C ALA A 35 -6.55 13.22 -10.09
N PHE A 36 -5.46 12.94 -9.38
CA PHE A 36 -5.45 12.26 -8.08
C PHE A 36 -4.89 13.12 -6.96
N VAL A 37 -3.86 13.93 -7.24
CA VAL A 37 -3.09 14.68 -6.24
C VAL A 37 -3.15 16.17 -6.56
N ARG A 38 -3.54 16.95 -5.57
CA ARG A 38 -3.46 18.43 -5.58
C ARG A 38 -2.28 18.87 -4.72
N PRO A 39 -1.70 20.06 -5.00
CA PRO A 39 -0.68 20.63 -4.11
C PRO A 39 -1.18 20.72 -2.66
N GLY A 40 -0.39 20.17 -1.73
CA GLY A 40 -0.70 20.14 -0.31
C GLY A 40 -1.47 18.91 0.17
N ASP A 41 -1.99 18.05 -0.72
CA ASP A 41 -2.64 16.80 -0.33
C ASP A 41 -1.65 15.88 0.43
N ARG A 42 -2.10 15.28 1.53
CA ARG A 42 -1.38 14.24 2.25
C ARG A 42 -1.58 12.91 1.53
N VAL A 43 -0.52 12.41 0.92
CA VAL A 43 -0.54 11.22 0.09
C VAL A 43 0.06 10.04 0.85
N LEU A 44 -0.73 9.02 1.12
CA LEU A 44 -0.25 7.76 1.66
C LEU A 44 0.11 6.81 0.51
N ILE A 45 1.37 6.35 0.44
CA ILE A 45 1.75 5.20 -0.36
C ILE A 45 1.76 3.97 0.53
N LYS A 46 0.71 3.15 0.41
CA LYS A 46 0.57 1.86 1.09
C LYS A 46 1.37 0.80 0.33
N THR A 47 2.49 0.40 0.88
CA THR A 47 3.35 -0.65 0.28
C THR A 47 2.91 -2.06 0.66
N ASN A 48 3.60 -3.08 0.16
CA ASN A 48 3.56 -4.43 0.70
C ASN A 48 4.91 -4.71 1.38
N LEU A 49 4.99 -4.50 2.68
CA LEU A 49 6.24 -4.59 3.44
C LEU A 49 6.47 -5.98 4.05
N LEU A 50 5.43 -6.68 4.41
CA LEU A 50 5.38 -8.02 4.99
C LEU A 50 6.37 -8.24 6.15
N MET A 51 7.67 -8.21 5.87
CA MET A 51 8.77 -8.44 6.82
C MET A 51 10.09 -7.87 6.26
N ALA A 52 11.13 -7.85 7.08
CA ALA A 52 12.48 -7.41 6.67
C ALA A 52 13.11 -8.42 5.70
N ARG A 53 12.93 -8.20 4.40
CA ARG A 53 13.51 -8.98 3.30
C ARG A 53 14.07 -8.05 2.24
N ALA A 54 15.21 -8.43 1.67
CA ALA A 54 15.84 -7.71 0.57
C ALA A 54 14.95 -7.75 -0.69
N PRO A 55 15.02 -6.76 -1.57
CA PRO A 55 14.18 -6.68 -2.79
C PRO A 55 14.28 -7.93 -3.67
N GLN A 56 15.46 -8.56 -3.75
CA GLN A 56 15.72 -9.76 -4.54
C GLN A 56 14.89 -10.98 -4.09
N ALA A 57 14.43 -10.99 -2.83
CA ALA A 57 13.52 -12.03 -2.33
C ALA A 57 12.10 -11.93 -2.92
N ALA A 58 11.78 -10.84 -3.63
CA ALA A 58 10.50 -10.57 -4.29
C ALA A 58 9.25 -10.74 -3.39
N THR A 59 9.41 -10.59 -2.07
CA THR A 59 8.34 -10.74 -1.08
C THR A 59 7.66 -9.43 -0.70
N THR A 60 8.35 -8.30 -0.95
CA THR A 60 7.89 -6.92 -0.68
C THR A 60 7.72 -6.16 -1.99
N THR A 61 7.03 -5.03 -1.96
CA THR A 61 7.01 -4.10 -3.09
C THR A 61 8.44 -3.64 -3.38
N HIS A 62 8.83 -3.64 -4.65
CA HIS A 62 10.19 -3.22 -5.03
C HIS A 62 10.40 -1.73 -4.73
N PRO A 63 11.53 -1.33 -4.09
CA PRO A 63 11.74 0.04 -3.67
C PRO A 63 11.78 1.05 -4.83
N SER A 64 12.27 0.66 -6.02
CA SER A 64 12.24 1.54 -7.20
C SER A 64 10.82 1.88 -7.66
N LEU A 65 9.86 0.95 -7.56
CA LEU A 65 8.46 1.24 -7.85
C LEU A 65 7.88 2.26 -6.85
N VAL A 66 8.15 2.05 -5.55
CA VAL A 66 7.69 2.96 -4.50
C VAL A 66 8.32 4.34 -4.66
N TRP A 67 9.63 4.38 -4.98
CA TRP A 67 10.35 5.62 -5.29
C TRP A 67 9.72 6.37 -6.47
N ALA A 68 9.39 5.67 -7.56
CA ALA A 68 8.78 6.30 -8.73
C ALA A 68 7.39 6.89 -8.42
N ILE A 69 6.52 6.13 -7.72
CA ILE A 69 5.20 6.63 -7.30
C ILE A 69 5.37 7.86 -6.39
N ALA A 70 6.30 7.80 -5.42
CA ALA A 70 6.58 8.88 -4.49
C ALA A 70 7.08 10.14 -5.21
N SER A 71 8.00 9.97 -6.17
CA SER A 71 8.57 11.07 -6.96
C SER A 71 7.51 11.77 -7.79
N VAL A 72 6.63 11.01 -8.48
CA VAL A 72 5.53 11.58 -9.28
C VAL A 72 4.51 12.30 -8.39
N ALA A 73 4.10 11.70 -7.27
CA ALA A 73 3.15 12.33 -6.36
C ALA A 73 3.70 13.59 -5.70
N LYS A 74 4.99 13.57 -5.31
CA LYS A 74 5.68 14.75 -4.76
C LYS A 74 5.84 15.87 -5.78
N ALA A 75 6.19 15.53 -7.03
CA ALA A 75 6.30 16.52 -8.11
C ALA A 75 4.96 17.22 -8.39
N ALA A 76 3.82 16.56 -8.12
CA ALA A 76 2.49 17.18 -8.17
C ALA A 76 2.17 18.05 -6.94
N GLY A 77 3.09 18.19 -5.99
CA GLY A 77 2.91 18.98 -4.77
C GLY A 77 2.34 18.20 -3.58
N GLY A 78 2.22 16.88 -3.65
CA GLY A 78 1.75 16.05 -2.55
C GLY A 78 2.76 15.94 -1.39
N LEU A 79 2.25 15.91 -0.17
CA LEU A 79 2.99 15.62 1.06
C LEU A 79 2.98 14.09 1.27
N VAL A 80 4.01 13.43 0.74
CA VAL A 80 4.00 11.96 0.61
C VAL A 80 4.57 11.27 1.85
N THR A 81 3.82 10.28 2.35
CA THR A 81 4.26 9.34 3.40
C THR A 81 4.14 7.89 2.90
N ILE A 82 5.20 7.13 3.07
CA ILE A 82 5.23 5.68 2.79
C ILE A 82 4.92 4.94 4.08
N ALA A 83 3.92 4.04 4.06
CA ALA A 83 3.56 3.26 5.24
C ALA A 83 3.11 1.84 4.91
N ASP A 84 3.28 0.98 5.89
CA ASP A 84 2.68 -0.35 6.00
C ASP A 84 2.72 -0.77 7.48
N SER A 85 1.88 -1.71 7.86
CA SER A 85 2.06 -2.49 9.06
C SER A 85 2.55 -3.89 8.66
N PRO A 86 3.82 -4.24 8.90
CA PRO A 86 4.34 -5.57 8.59
C PRO A 86 3.69 -6.66 9.45
N GLY A 87 3.92 -7.91 9.11
CA GLY A 87 3.52 -9.05 9.95
C GLY A 87 4.29 -9.06 11.27
N GLY A 88 3.61 -9.42 12.38
CA GLY A 88 4.20 -9.48 13.70
C GLY A 88 4.09 -8.17 14.50
N ARG A 89 5.08 -7.88 15.34
CA ARG A 89 5.05 -6.69 16.21
C ARG A 89 5.11 -5.40 15.40
N TYR A 90 4.17 -4.51 15.64
CA TYR A 90 4.13 -3.17 15.06
C TYR A 90 4.85 -2.20 16.00
N THR A 91 6.17 -2.10 15.86
CA THR A 91 7.05 -1.24 16.66
C THR A 91 7.97 -0.42 15.76
N LYS A 92 8.54 0.68 16.30
CA LYS A 92 9.49 1.52 15.56
C LYS A 92 10.71 0.72 15.09
N GLU A 93 11.24 -0.16 15.93
CA GLU A 93 12.40 -0.99 15.61
C GLU A 93 12.08 -1.98 14.47
N THR A 94 10.88 -2.58 14.51
CA THR A 94 10.42 -3.46 13.42
C THR A 94 10.28 -2.70 12.13
N LEU A 95 9.63 -1.54 12.14
CA LEU A 95 9.48 -0.67 10.97
C LEU A 95 10.83 -0.24 10.41
N GLN A 96 11.72 0.27 11.27
CA GLN A 96 13.06 0.70 10.87
C GLN A 96 13.85 -0.43 10.19
N LYS A 97 13.84 -1.63 10.80
CA LYS A 97 14.47 -2.81 10.22
C LYS A 97 13.86 -3.18 8.86
N CYS A 98 12.53 -3.19 8.76
CA CYS A 98 11.83 -3.52 7.53
C CYS A 98 12.14 -2.52 6.43
N TYR A 99 12.05 -1.22 6.68
CA TYR A 99 12.32 -0.16 5.70
C TYR A 99 13.78 -0.22 5.20
N ARG A 100 14.73 -0.39 6.12
CA ARG A 100 16.15 -0.49 5.75
C ARG A 100 16.44 -1.71 4.89
N VAL A 101 15.99 -2.89 5.31
CA VAL A 101 16.30 -4.15 4.62
C VAL A 101 15.59 -4.25 3.28
N SER A 102 14.40 -3.70 3.14
CA SER A 102 13.64 -3.69 1.88
C SER A 102 14.09 -2.61 0.89
N GLY A 103 15.01 -1.72 1.29
CA GLY A 103 15.46 -0.59 0.48
C GLY A 103 14.46 0.59 0.44
N LEU A 104 13.36 0.53 1.19
CA LEU A 104 12.38 1.63 1.24
C LEU A 104 12.93 2.87 1.95
N GLU A 105 13.87 2.73 2.88
CA GLU A 105 14.55 3.85 3.53
C GLU A 105 15.32 4.70 2.50
N GLU A 106 16.12 4.05 1.66
CA GLU A 106 16.85 4.72 0.58
C GLU A 106 15.90 5.31 -0.47
N ALA A 107 14.84 4.58 -0.83
CA ALA A 107 13.84 5.06 -1.79
C ALA A 107 13.12 6.33 -1.28
N ALA A 108 12.71 6.36 -0.02
CA ALA A 108 12.08 7.52 0.61
C ALA A 108 13.05 8.72 0.68
N GLN A 109 14.29 8.47 1.12
CA GLN A 109 15.33 9.50 1.19
C GLN A 109 15.63 10.11 -0.19
N SER A 110 15.79 9.26 -1.21
CA SER A 110 16.07 9.71 -2.58
C SER A 110 14.90 10.48 -3.21
N ALA A 111 13.65 10.09 -2.91
CA ALA A 111 12.47 10.83 -3.33
C ALA A 111 12.23 12.09 -2.47
N GLY A 112 12.90 12.22 -1.31
CA GLY A 112 12.70 13.28 -0.34
C GLY A 112 11.32 13.27 0.27
N VAL A 113 10.82 12.07 0.63
CA VAL A 113 9.50 11.85 1.24
C VAL A 113 9.63 11.17 2.60
N SER A 114 8.56 11.11 3.37
CA SER A 114 8.57 10.56 4.71
C SER A 114 8.30 9.07 4.76
N LEU A 115 8.91 8.39 5.74
CA LEU A 115 8.50 7.05 6.19
C LEU A 115 7.66 7.20 7.46
N ASN A 116 6.63 6.39 7.58
CA ASN A 116 5.82 6.37 8.78
C ASN A 116 6.50 5.61 9.93
N PHE A 117 6.52 6.24 11.10
CA PHE A 117 6.91 5.64 12.38
C PHE A 117 5.87 5.87 13.48
N ASP A 118 4.72 6.46 13.13
CA ASP A 118 3.59 6.53 14.02
C ASP A 118 2.95 5.13 14.15
N LEU A 119 2.79 4.68 15.38
CA LEU A 119 2.22 3.38 15.74
C LEU A 119 0.75 3.48 16.11
N GLY A 120 0.20 4.69 16.09
CA GLY A 120 -1.21 4.95 16.35
C GLY A 120 -2.11 4.23 15.35
N ALA A 121 -3.30 3.92 15.82
CA ALA A 121 -4.36 3.36 15.01
C ALA A 121 -5.71 3.80 15.58
N ALA A 122 -6.71 3.88 14.75
CA ALA A 122 -8.06 4.27 15.14
C ALA A 122 -9.12 3.50 14.38
N LYS A 123 -10.35 3.51 14.89
CA LYS A 123 -11.49 2.92 14.24
C LYS A 123 -11.86 3.70 12.98
N ALA A 124 -12.06 2.98 11.88
CA ALA A 124 -12.64 3.45 10.64
C ALA A 124 -14.01 2.78 10.47
N ASP A 125 -15.07 3.56 10.45
CA ASP A 125 -16.42 3.04 10.21
C ASP A 125 -16.66 2.85 8.71
N PHE A 126 -17.29 1.73 8.35
CA PHE A 126 -17.64 1.35 6.98
C PHE A 126 -19.01 0.66 6.97
N PRO A 127 -20.11 1.41 7.14
CA PRO A 127 -21.46 0.84 7.27
C PRO A 127 -21.92 0.03 6.05
N GLU A 128 -21.35 0.27 4.85
CA GLU A 128 -21.63 -0.44 3.61
C GLU A 128 -20.93 -1.82 3.52
N GLY A 129 -20.13 -2.18 4.51
CA GLY A 129 -19.47 -3.48 4.57
C GLY A 129 -20.49 -4.61 4.70
N LYS A 130 -20.31 -5.67 3.92
CA LYS A 130 -21.17 -6.84 3.95
C LYS A 130 -20.94 -7.69 5.20
N LEU A 131 -19.70 -7.87 5.58
CA LEU A 131 -19.28 -8.70 6.71
C LEU A 131 -18.66 -7.86 7.83
N CYS A 132 -17.79 -6.91 7.48
CA CYS A 132 -17.13 -6.01 8.41
C CYS A 132 -17.55 -4.56 8.16
N ARG A 133 -18.19 -3.95 9.17
CA ARG A 133 -18.68 -2.56 9.11
C ARG A 133 -17.78 -1.56 9.82
N SER A 134 -16.66 -1.99 10.30
CA SER A 134 -15.59 -1.13 10.82
C SER A 134 -14.28 -1.90 10.85
N PHE A 135 -13.18 -1.15 10.80
CA PHE A 135 -11.83 -1.67 10.91
C PHE A 135 -11.02 -0.78 11.84
N HIS A 136 -9.96 -1.32 12.43
CA HIS A 136 -8.97 -0.56 13.15
C HIS A 136 -7.78 -0.37 12.21
N LEU A 137 -7.51 0.87 11.79
CA LEU A 137 -6.52 1.18 10.76
C LEU A 137 -5.41 2.08 11.33
N ILE A 138 -4.19 1.92 10.79
CA ILE A 138 -3.02 2.72 11.20
C ILE A 138 -3.23 4.21 10.96
N ALA A 139 -2.66 5.05 11.84
CA ALA A 139 -2.81 6.50 11.82
C ALA A 139 -2.54 7.15 10.44
N PRO A 140 -1.51 6.78 9.67
CA PRO A 140 -1.26 7.40 8.36
C PRO A 140 -2.42 7.30 7.37
N TRP A 141 -3.28 6.29 7.51
CA TRP A 141 -4.47 6.18 6.67
C TRP A 141 -5.52 7.22 7.04
N HIS A 142 -5.72 7.47 8.33
CA HIS A 142 -6.66 8.49 8.80
C HIS A 142 -6.23 9.92 8.46
N GLU A 143 -4.94 10.12 8.32
CA GLU A 143 -4.38 11.43 7.97
C GLU A 143 -4.36 11.71 6.47
N ALA A 144 -4.47 10.67 5.64
CA ALA A 144 -4.31 10.78 4.20
C ALA A 144 -5.55 11.37 3.50
N ASP A 145 -5.31 12.30 2.59
CA ASP A 145 -6.33 12.80 1.65
C ASP A 145 -6.38 11.90 0.40
N VAL A 146 -5.25 11.28 0.04
CA VAL A 146 -5.10 10.37 -1.09
C VAL A 146 -4.34 9.10 -0.66
N VAL A 147 -4.85 7.93 -1.03
CA VAL A 147 -4.19 6.65 -0.81
C VAL A 147 -3.83 6.01 -2.15
N PHE A 148 -2.55 5.72 -2.36
CA PHE A 148 -2.06 4.85 -3.41
C PHE A 148 -1.62 3.52 -2.84
N SER A 149 -2.05 2.41 -3.47
CA SER A 149 -1.68 1.05 -3.08
C SER A 149 -0.59 0.52 -4.00
N ALA A 150 0.64 0.41 -3.50
CA ALA A 150 1.78 -0.20 -4.20
C ALA A 150 1.88 -1.67 -3.77
N CYS A 151 1.17 -2.56 -4.46
CA CYS A 151 1.06 -3.96 -4.08
C CYS A 151 2.22 -4.82 -4.59
N LYS A 152 2.23 -6.08 -4.20
CA LYS A 152 3.12 -7.14 -4.72
C LYS A 152 2.29 -8.35 -5.07
N LEU A 153 2.28 -8.72 -6.35
CA LEU A 153 1.68 -9.99 -6.76
C LEU A 153 2.61 -11.14 -6.36
N LYS A 154 2.10 -12.03 -5.51
CA LYS A 154 2.82 -13.20 -5.00
C LYS A 154 1.85 -14.28 -4.51
N THR A 155 2.33 -15.50 -4.35
CA THR A 155 1.56 -16.60 -3.75
C THR A 155 1.24 -16.36 -2.27
N HIS A 156 0.16 -16.97 -1.80
CA HIS A 156 -0.26 -16.93 -0.41
C HIS A 156 -0.94 -18.23 0.00
N ALA A 157 -0.59 -18.77 1.18
CA ALA A 157 -1.06 -20.05 1.63
C ALA A 157 -2.60 -20.14 1.75
N MET A 158 -3.24 -19.12 2.32
CA MET A 158 -4.70 -19.14 2.55
C MET A 158 -5.51 -18.65 1.34
N THR A 159 -5.08 -17.57 0.69
CA THR A 159 -5.87 -16.89 -0.37
C THR A 159 -5.35 -17.17 -1.78
N ALA A 160 -4.54 -18.22 -1.95
CA ALA A 160 -3.82 -18.57 -3.17
C ALA A 160 -2.82 -17.49 -3.63
N TYR A 161 -3.22 -16.23 -3.70
CA TYR A 161 -2.32 -15.13 -4.07
C TYR A 161 -2.57 -13.86 -3.24
N THR A 162 -1.60 -12.96 -3.25
CA THR A 162 -1.67 -11.59 -2.75
C THR A 162 -1.55 -10.64 -3.92
N GLY A 163 -2.43 -9.66 -3.98
CA GLY A 163 -2.44 -8.60 -4.99
C GLY A 163 -3.08 -7.34 -4.41
N ALA A 164 -3.78 -6.56 -5.24
CA ALA A 164 -4.37 -5.28 -4.91
C ALA A 164 -5.26 -5.31 -3.64
N VAL A 165 -6.31 -6.14 -3.64
CA VAL A 165 -7.28 -6.22 -2.55
C VAL A 165 -6.60 -6.60 -1.23
N LYS A 166 -5.78 -7.67 -1.24
CA LYS A 166 -5.13 -8.15 -0.03
C LYS A 166 -4.03 -7.20 0.48
N ASN A 167 -3.50 -6.33 -0.36
CA ASN A 167 -2.52 -5.34 0.09
C ASN A 167 -3.07 -4.43 1.18
N CYS A 168 -4.35 -4.09 1.14
CA CYS A 168 -5.01 -3.27 2.15
C CYS A 168 -4.98 -3.90 3.55
N PHE A 169 -4.78 -5.23 3.66
CA PHE A 169 -4.65 -5.92 4.95
C PHE A 169 -3.47 -5.40 5.80
N GLY A 170 -2.45 -4.81 5.18
CA GLY A 170 -1.37 -4.15 5.88
C GLY A 170 -1.74 -2.78 6.50
N LEU A 171 -2.96 -2.28 6.33
CA LEU A 171 -3.47 -1.13 7.07
C LEU A 171 -3.95 -1.50 8.47
N ILE A 172 -4.22 -2.78 8.73
CA ILE A 172 -4.54 -3.28 10.08
C ILE A 172 -3.23 -3.38 10.87
N PRO A 173 -3.17 -2.91 12.13
CA PRO A 173 -1.97 -3.04 12.97
C PRO A 173 -1.49 -4.49 13.11
N GLY A 174 -0.18 -4.68 13.17
CA GLY A 174 0.49 -5.99 13.05
C GLY A 174 -0.10 -7.12 13.90
N LEU A 175 -0.32 -6.88 15.18
CA LEU A 175 -0.81 -7.92 16.11
C LEU A 175 -2.32 -8.21 15.98
N GLU A 176 -3.10 -7.33 15.36
CA GLU A 176 -4.52 -7.56 15.09
C GLU A 176 -4.77 -8.48 13.87
N LYS A 177 -3.76 -8.65 13.00
CA LYS A 177 -3.88 -9.53 11.82
C LYS A 177 -4.10 -11.00 12.17
N PRO A 178 -3.36 -11.61 13.13
CA PRO A 178 -3.66 -12.95 13.61
C PRO A 178 -5.09 -13.11 14.14
N GLU A 179 -5.61 -12.10 14.83
CA GLU A 179 -7.00 -12.10 15.31
C GLU A 179 -8.00 -12.16 14.15
N MET A 180 -7.77 -11.38 13.09
CA MET A 180 -8.60 -11.42 11.88
C MET A 180 -8.54 -12.80 11.19
N HIS A 181 -7.37 -13.43 11.13
CA HIS A 181 -7.24 -14.81 10.62
C HIS A 181 -7.98 -15.83 11.49
N PHE A 182 -7.96 -15.65 12.80
CA PHE A 182 -8.69 -16.52 13.73
C PHE A 182 -10.20 -16.29 13.64
N ARG A 183 -10.65 -15.06 13.51
CA ARG A 183 -12.07 -14.70 13.38
C ARG A 183 -12.69 -15.17 12.07
N PHE A 184 -11.94 -15.13 10.98
CA PHE A 184 -12.39 -15.48 9.63
C PHE A 184 -11.59 -16.66 9.07
N GLN A 185 -11.84 -17.87 9.62
CA GLN A 185 -11.09 -19.08 9.24
C GLN A 185 -11.50 -19.60 7.85
N GLU A 186 -12.77 -19.38 7.48
CA GLU A 186 -13.27 -19.79 6.17
C GLU A 186 -12.79 -18.84 5.08
N LEU A 187 -12.28 -19.41 3.97
CA LEU A 187 -11.72 -18.64 2.85
C LEU A 187 -12.71 -17.59 2.31
N THR A 188 -13.98 -17.96 2.17
CA THR A 188 -15.03 -17.07 1.66
C THR A 188 -15.24 -15.88 2.61
N ALA A 189 -15.34 -16.12 3.92
CA ALA A 189 -15.50 -15.10 4.93
C ALA A 189 -14.25 -14.17 4.99
N PHE A 190 -13.05 -14.75 4.98
CA PHE A 190 -11.81 -13.98 4.95
C PHE A 190 -11.69 -13.13 3.68
N SER A 191 -12.06 -13.69 2.53
CA SER A 191 -12.05 -12.93 1.26
C SER A 191 -13.06 -11.80 1.26
N GLN A 192 -14.28 -12.00 1.81
CA GLN A 192 -15.27 -10.93 1.95
C GLN A 192 -14.78 -9.83 2.91
N MET A 193 -14.15 -10.18 4.03
CA MET A 193 -13.53 -9.22 4.94
C MET A 193 -12.46 -8.38 4.21
N LEU A 194 -11.61 -9.01 3.39
CA LEU A 194 -10.60 -8.29 2.60
C LEU A 194 -11.22 -7.34 1.57
N ILE A 195 -12.34 -7.72 0.95
CA ILE A 195 -13.09 -6.85 0.03
C ILE A 195 -13.65 -5.66 0.78
N ASP A 196 -14.30 -5.89 1.93
CA ASP A 196 -14.84 -4.82 2.76
C ASP A 196 -13.73 -3.86 3.21
N LEU A 197 -12.58 -4.39 3.65
CA LEU A 197 -11.41 -3.59 4.01
C LEU A 197 -10.87 -2.77 2.84
N CYS A 198 -10.73 -3.38 1.66
CA CYS A 198 -10.24 -2.67 0.48
C CYS A 198 -11.19 -1.53 0.06
N ARG A 199 -12.49 -1.76 0.16
CA ARG A 199 -13.51 -0.72 -0.10
C ARG A 199 -13.47 0.38 0.96
N CYS A 200 -13.28 0.03 2.24
CA CYS A 200 -13.09 0.99 3.32
C CYS A 200 -11.81 1.82 3.11
N ALA A 201 -10.71 1.17 2.78
CA ALA A 201 -9.42 1.83 2.52
C ALA A 201 -9.43 2.75 1.28
N ALA A 202 -10.28 2.43 0.32
CA ALA A 202 -10.58 3.21 -0.88
C ALA A 202 -9.35 3.77 -1.62
N PRO A 203 -8.32 2.96 -1.96
CA PRO A 203 -7.17 3.47 -2.69
C PRO A 203 -7.62 4.08 -4.03
N LYS A 204 -7.12 5.29 -4.33
CA LYS A 204 -7.43 6.00 -5.58
C LYS A 204 -6.83 5.31 -6.80
N LEU A 205 -5.67 4.70 -6.63
CA LEU A 205 -4.99 3.92 -7.66
C LEU A 205 -4.19 2.79 -6.99
N THR A 206 -4.10 1.64 -7.68
CA THR A 206 -3.28 0.50 -7.25
C THR A 206 -2.28 0.14 -8.35
N PHE A 207 -1.01 0.01 -7.96
CA PHE A 207 0.13 -0.35 -8.79
C PHE A 207 0.59 -1.78 -8.50
#